data_5335917d717a4064cd428b328b30b71c
#
_entry.id   5335917d717a4064cd428b328b30b71c
#
_cell.length_a   1.000
_cell.length_b   1.000
_cell.length_c   1.000
_cell.angle_alpha   90.00
_cell.angle_beta   90.00
_cell.angle_gamma   90.00
#
_symmetry.space_group_name_H-M   'P 1'
#
loop_
_entity.id
_entity.type
_entity.pdbx_description
1 polymer ?
#
loop_
_entity_poly.entity_id
_entity_poly.type
_entity_poly.pdbx_seq_one_letter_code
_entity_poly.pdbx_strand_id
1 'polypeptide(L)'
;MIIPKVMDINEGSDEDQLTSYDMQLSIQESIEASKTVFYPERFVVKTLSDENRKLVEAIRQGHILELQEYVKYKYTLDEADEKGWFPLHEAVVQPIQQILEIVLDASHETLWEFKTPAGETPLTLAIKAGLAQNVRTLLEKGVCANTKNDKGETPLLIAVRKGSYDMVSALIKHNTNLDQPCVKRWSAMHEGAKQGRKDIIALLLSHGGNVHVKDGFGVTPLGVAAEYGHCDVLEHLIHKGGDVFALADDGASVLFEAAGGGNPDCISLLLEYGGSGNVPNRAGHLPIHRAAYEGHYLALKYLIPVTSINAIQKSGLTPVHSAADGQNVQCLQLLIENGFDVNVLLADHISENYDDNRKTALYFAVSNNDIQCTEVLLTAGADPNLDPLNCLLVAVRANNHEIVRLLLSHGANVNCYFMHVNDTRFPSAIQYALSDEVMMRLLLNNGYKVEMCFDCMHGDIFGNTFVWSEIEEEELPGWTSCIIKDNPFCEFITVPWMKHLVGSVIRILIDYMDYVPLCAKLKSALEVQKEWPEIRQILENPRSLKHLCRLKIRRCLGLQQLCQPASMEKLPLPPIIQRYLLFKEYDLYGQGLKLA
;
A
#
# COMPACT_ATOMS: atom_id res chain seq x y z
N MET A 1 31.99 -3.63 -8.68
CA MET A 1 31.00 -3.73 -9.74
C MET A 1 29.68 -4.02 -9.04
N ILE A 2 28.87 -3.01 -8.96
CA ILE A 2 27.67 -2.93 -8.12
C ILE A 2 26.64 -3.89 -8.69
N ILE A 3 26.25 -4.87 -7.90
CA ILE A 3 25.04 -5.67 -8.16
C ILE A 3 23.89 -4.67 -8.21
N PRO A 4 23.08 -4.61 -9.28
CA PRO A 4 21.87 -3.82 -9.22
C PRO A 4 21.04 -4.42 -8.07
N LYS A 5 20.80 -3.64 -7.03
CA LYS A 5 19.69 -3.90 -6.13
C LYS A 5 18.50 -4.21 -7.03
N VAL A 6 17.99 -5.44 -6.91
CA VAL A 6 16.65 -5.76 -7.37
C VAL A 6 15.79 -4.67 -6.76
N MET A 7 15.19 -3.86 -7.62
CA MET A 7 14.15 -2.96 -7.17
C MET A 7 13.12 -3.84 -6.46
N ASP A 8 12.97 -3.61 -5.16
CA ASP A 8 11.76 -3.98 -4.48
C ASP A 8 10.65 -3.25 -5.25
N ILE A 9 9.94 -3.99 -6.06
CA ILE A 9 8.64 -3.58 -6.56
C ILE A 9 7.73 -3.80 -5.36
N ASN A 10 7.77 -2.86 -4.41
CA ASN A 10 6.62 -2.61 -3.58
C ASN A 10 5.57 -2.07 -4.54
N GLU A 11 4.68 -2.93 -4.96
CA GLU A 11 3.42 -2.53 -5.55
C GLU A 11 2.67 -1.77 -4.45
N GLY A 12 2.62 -0.46 -4.63
CA GLY A 12 1.88 0.39 -3.73
C GLY A 12 0.42 0.00 -3.77
N SER A 13 -0.14 -0.24 -2.60
CA SER A 13 -1.59 -0.24 -2.38
C SER A 13 -2.19 1.08 -2.90
N ASP A 14 -3.50 1.15 -3.08
CA ASP A 14 -4.19 2.41 -3.41
C ASP A 14 -3.85 3.53 -2.42
N GLU A 15 -3.50 3.21 -1.17
CA GLU A 15 -2.91 4.13 -0.20
C GLU A 15 -1.54 4.66 -0.65
N ASP A 16 -0.69 3.82 -1.27
CA ASP A 16 0.60 4.27 -1.81
C ASP A 16 0.42 5.11 -3.09
N GLN A 17 -0.65 4.92 -3.85
CA GLN A 17 -1.00 5.83 -4.95
C GLN A 17 -1.55 7.16 -4.44
N LEU A 18 -2.37 7.15 -3.39
CA LEU A 18 -2.81 8.38 -2.71
C LEU A 18 -1.64 9.09 -2.02
N THR A 19 -0.76 8.36 -1.33
CA THR A 19 0.45 8.91 -0.72
C THR A 19 1.49 9.30 -1.77
N SER A 20 1.60 8.58 -2.89
CA SER A 20 2.43 8.96 -4.04
C SER A 20 1.89 10.21 -4.72
N TYR A 21 0.57 10.34 -4.87
CA TYR A 21 -0.07 11.56 -5.39
C TYR A 21 0.07 12.72 -4.41
N ASP A 22 -0.16 12.52 -3.12
CA ASP A 22 0.07 13.52 -2.07
C ASP A 22 1.56 13.91 -1.98
N MET A 23 2.47 12.98 -2.19
CA MET A 23 3.91 13.24 -2.24
C MET A 23 4.30 13.97 -3.52
N GLN A 24 3.75 13.62 -4.68
CA GLN A 24 3.94 14.35 -5.93
C GLN A 24 3.32 15.76 -5.87
N LEU A 25 2.14 15.89 -5.27
CA LEU A 25 1.51 17.20 -5.04
C LEU A 25 2.34 18.04 -4.06
N SER A 26 2.85 17.44 -2.98
CA SER A 26 3.74 18.10 -2.01
C SER A 26 5.07 18.49 -2.66
N ILE A 27 5.63 17.67 -3.56
CA ILE A 27 6.82 18.00 -4.35
C ILE A 27 6.50 19.10 -5.35
N GLN A 28 5.34 19.06 -6.00
CA GLN A 28 4.91 20.08 -6.95
C GLN A 28 4.57 21.41 -6.26
N GLU A 29 3.90 21.36 -5.11
CA GLU A 29 3.70 22.50 -4.23
C GLU A 29 5.04 23.08 -3.73
N SER A 30 6.02 22.23 -3.41
CA SER A 30 7.36 22.64 -3.00
C SER A 30 8.16 23.26 -4.16
N ILE A 31 7.99 22.72 -5.39
CA ILE A 31 8.60 23.26 -6.62
C ILE A 31 7.90 24.57 -7.04
N GLU A 32 6.58 24.67 -6.93
CA GLU A 32 5.84 25.90 -7.21
C GLU A 32 6.11 26.95 -6.13
N ALA A 33 6.17 26.58 -4.86
CA ALA A 33 6.60 27.46 -3.78
C ALA A 33 8.04 27.94 -4.01
N SER A 34 8.94 27.10 -4.53
CA SER A 34 10.30 27.52 -4.88
C SER A 34 10.38 28.40 -6.13
N LYS A 35 9.40 28.28 -7.05
CA LYS A 35 9.29 29.15 -8.23
C LYS A 35 8.60 30.49 -7.95
N THR A 36 7.74 30.54 -6.93
CA THR A 36 7.03 31.76 -6.50
C THR A 36 7.79 32.57 -5.47
N VAL A 37 8.97 32.13 -5.04
CA VAL A 37 9.91 32.99 -4.33
C VAL A 37 10.57 33.95 -5.35
N PHE A 38 9.73 34.73 -6.01
CA PHE A 38 10.14 36.03 -6.52
C PHE A 38 10.31 36.93 -5.28
N TYR A 39 11.50 36.90 -4.70
CA TYR A 39 11.90 38.00 -3.84
C TYR A 39 11.93 39.26 -4.71
N PRO A 40 11.01 40.22 -4.54
CA PRO A 40 11.26 41.50 -5.11
C PRO A 40 12.57 41.98 -4.43
N GLU A 41 13.55 42.34 -5.22
CA GLU A 41 14.82 42.97 -4.81
C GLU A 41 14.58 44.25 -4.01
N ARG A 42 13.98 44.16 -2.85
CA ARG A 42 13.78 45.30 -1.92
C ARG A 42 13.68 44.88 -0.47
N PHE A 43 14.36 43.85 -0.04
CA PHE A 43 14.81 43.83 1.35
C PHE A 43 16.28 44.27 1.40
N VAL A 44 16.48 45.54 1.18
CA VAL A 44 17.59 46.20 1.87
C VAL A 44 17.37 45.87 3.34
N VAL A 45 18.30 45.13 3.94
CA VAL A 45 18.35 44.93 5.38
C VAL A 45 18.47 46.33 5.99
N LYS A 46 17.35 47.02 6.17
CA LYS A 46 17.26 48.18 7.03
C LYS A 46 17.55 47.67 8.42
N THR A 47 18.65 48.10 9.00
CA THR A 47 18.88 47.89 10.44
C THR A 47 17.62 48.36 11.15
N LEU A 48 16.91 47.39 11.78
CA LEU A 48 15.75 47.66 12.62
C LEU A 48 16.07 48.84 13.53
N SER A 49 15.17 49.82 13.61
CA SER A 49 15.32 50.93 14.55
C SER A 49 15.34 50.38 15.99
N ASP A 50 16.13 50.98 16.85
CA ASP A 50 16.18 50.59 18.27
C ASP A 50 14.79 50.71 18.93
N GLU A 51 13.97 51.62 18.43
CA GLU A 51 12.59 51.84 18.87
C GLU A 51 11.68 50.68 18.47
N ASN A 52 11.84 50.13 17.25
CA ASN A 52 11.07 48.94 16.84
C ASN A 52 11.43 47.72 17.69
N ARG A 53 12.73 47.47 17.98
CA ARG A 53 13.15 46.39 18.88
C ARG A 53 12.50 46.49 20.24
N LYS A 54 12.50 47.70 20.84
CA LYS A 54 11.88 47.95 22.14
C LYS A 54 10.36 47.77 22.08
N LEU A 55 9.72 48.23 20.99
CA LEU A 55 8.30 48.04 20.75
C LEU A 55 7.94 46.54 20.71
N VAL A 56 8.65 45.76 19.90
CA VAL A 56 8.41 44.30 19.77
C VAL A 56 8.69 43.60 21.11
N GLU A 57 9.73 44.00 21.83
CA GLU A 57 10.04 43.43 23.14
C GLU A 57 8.94 43.76 24.17
N ALA A 58 8.44 45.01 24.20
CA ALA A 58 7.31 45.38 25.05
C ALA A 58 6.03 44.60 24.73
N ILE A 59 5.77 44.32 23.44
CA ILE A 59 4.67 43.45 23.01
C ILE A 59 4.88 42.01 23.56
N ARG A 60 6.07 41.42 23.36
CA ARG A 60 6.38 40.06 23.79
C ARG A 60 6.32 39.84 25.30
N GLN A 61 6.77 40.85 26.06
CA GLN A 61 6.79 40.83 27.54
C GLN A 61 5.45 41.24 28.17
N GLY A 62 4.55 41.82 27.38
CA GLY A 62 3.27 42.29 27.89
C GLY A 62 3.31 43.61 28.63
N HIS A 63 4.33 44.48 28.40
CA HIS A 63 4.53 45.74 29.09
C HIS A 63 3.71 46.86 28.44
N ILE A 64 2.47 47.06 28.91
CA ILE A 64 1.51 48.00 28.32
C ILE A 64 2.01 49.45 28.38
N LEU A 65 2.66 49.90 29.48
CA LEU A 65 3.13 51.26 29.63
C LEU A 65 4.26 51.60 28.65
N GLU A 66 5.21 50.69 28.50
CA GLU A 66 6.31 50.85 27.55
C GLU A 66 5.78 50.81 26.10
N LEU A 67 4.84 49.93 25.81
CA LEU A 67 4.16 49.85 24.52
C LEU A 67 3.53 51.21 24.15
N GLN A 68 2.83 51.86 25.07
CA GLN A 68 2.20 53.18 24.86
C GLN A 68 3.21 54.29 24.57
N GLU A 69 4.44 54.17 25.06
CA GLU A 69 5.50 55.11 24.74
C GLU A 69 6.05 54.94 23.33
N TYR A 70 6.34 53.70 22.93
CA TYR A 70 6.95 53.42 21.63
C TYR A 70 5.97 53.45 20.45
N VAL A 71 4.68 53.17 20.65
CA VAL A 71 3.63 53.29 19.64
C VAL A 71 3.47 54.71 19.08
N LYS A 72 3.94 55.76 19.80
CA LYS A 72 3.94 57.13 19.30
C LYS A 72 4.80 57.30 18.04
N TYR A 73 5.80 56.46 17.85
CA TYR A 73 6.67 56.44 16.67
C TYR A 73 6.05 55.55 15.60
N LYS A 74 5.03 56.05 14.85
CA LYS A 74 4.22 55.26 13.89
C LYS A 74 5.05 54.48 12.87
N TYR A 75 6.24 54.97 12.48
CA TYR A 75 7.11 54.25 11.53
C TYR A 75 7.60 52.92 12.06
N THR A 76 7.66 52.69 13.36
CA THR A 76 8.08 51.42 13.96
C THR A 76 7.08 50.32 13.71
N LEU A 77 5.81 50.62 13.46
CA LEU A 77 4.76 49.67 13.16
C LEU A 77 4.86 49.12 11.73
N ASP A 78 5.52 49.86 10.83
CA ASP A 78 5.71 49.51 9.42
C ASP A 78 7.04 48.77 9.17
N GLU A 79 7.83 48.51 10.20
CA GLU A 79 9.09 47.78 10.12
C GLU A 79 8.87 46.33 10.54
N ALA A 80 9.29 45.38 9.67
CA ALA A 80 9.27 43.95 9.99
C ALA A 80 10.56 43.56 10.73
N ASP A 81 10.45 42.66 11.69
CA ASP A 81 11.59 42.08 12.40
C ASP A 81 12.47 41.19 11.50
N GLU A 82 13.56 40.65 12.04
CA GLU A 82 14.48 39.74 11.32
C GLU A 82 13.80 38.49 10.79
N LYS A 83 12.64 38.11 11.33
CA LYS A 83 11.79 36.99 10.88
C LYS A 83 10.75 37.43 9.85
N GLY A 84 10.72 38.72 9.47
CA GLY A 84 9.71 39.28 8.59
C GLY A 84 8.34 39.50 9.25
N TRP A 85 8.28 39.53 10.58
CA TRP A 85 7.06 39.82 11.32
C TRP A 85 6.93 41.30 11.65
N PHE A 86 5.76 41.84 11.37
CA PHE A 86 5.40 43.19 11.82
C PHE A 86 4.97 43.18 13.29
N PRO A 87 5.05 44.27 14.03
CA PRO A 87 4.56 44.36 15.42
C PRO A 87 3.13 43.85 15.60
N LEU A 88 2.26 44.04 14.59
CA LEU A 88 0.90 43.49 14.61
C LEU A 88 0.86 41.96 14.64
N HIS A 89 1.77 41.28 13.92
CA HIS A 89 1.85 39.82 13.97
C HIS A 89 2.23 39.32 15.37
N GLU A 90 3.11 40.00 16.07
CA GLU A 90 3.45 39.67 17.45
C GLU A 90 2.29 39.96 18.41
N ALA A 91 1.58 41.09 18.22
CA ALA A 91 0.47 41.50 19.07
C ALA A 91 -0.73 40.53 18.98
N VAL A 92 -1.03 39.99 17.79
CA VAL A 92 -2.18 39.07 17.61
C VAL A 92 -2.00 37.71 18.28
N VAL A 93 -0.76 37.29 18.53
CA VAL A 93 -0.45 36.02 19.23
C VAL A 93 -0.28 36.21 20.74
N GLN A 94 -0.41 37.44 21.25
CA GLN A 94 -0.36 37.75 22.67
C GLN A 94 -1.73 37.57 23.34
N PRO A 95 -1.80 36.97 24.54
CA PRO A 95 -3.07 36.74 25.24
C PRO A 95 -3.67 38.01 25.84
N ILE A 96 -2.90 39.12 25.93
CA ILE A 96 -3.33 40.38 26.52
C ILE A 96 -4.01 41.24 25.46
N GLN A 97 -5.34 41.29 25.48
CA GLN A 97 -6.16 41.99 24.48
C GLN A 97 -5.78 43.47 24.33
N GLN A 98 -5.47 44.17 25.42
CA GLN A 98 -5.08 45.60 25.41
C GLN A 98 -3.87 45.88 24.53
N ILE A 99 -2.92 44.96 24.43
CA ILE A 99 -1.76 45.09 23.56
C ILE A 99 -2.19 45.13 22.09
N LEU A 100 -3.06 44.19 21.71
CA LEU A 100 -3.60 44.15 20.36
C LEU A 100 -4.39 45.41 20.02
N GLU A 101 -5.23 45.89 20.93
CA GLU A 101 -6.04 47.10 20.72
C GLU A 101 -5.13 48.35 20.50
N ILE A 102 -4.10 48.53 21.34
CA ILE A 102 -3.15 49.65 21.21
C ILE A 102 -2.41 49.58 19.86
N VAL A 103 -1.95 48.40 19.45
CA VAL A 103 -1.21 48.23 18.20
C VAL A 103 -2.13 48.46 17.00
N LEU A 104 -3.37 47.94 17.02
CA LEU A 104 -4.35 48.12 15.95
C LEU A 104 -4.75 49.61 15.78
N ASP A 105 -5.00 50.31 16.89
CA ASP A 105 -5.39 51.72 16.85
C ASP A 105 -4.27 52.63 16.34
N ALA A 106 -3.03 52.20 16.49
CA ALA A 106 -1.87 52.95 16.02
C ALA A 106 -1.41 52.55 14.60
N SER A 107 -1.70 51.34 14.18
CA SER A 107 -1.31 50.81 12.87
C SER A 107 -2.23 51.28 11.74
N HIS A 108 -1.67 51.42 10.53
CA HIS A 108 -2.47 51.71 9.35
C HIS A 108 -3.26 50.48 8.89
N GLU A 109 -4.47 50.65 8.38
CA GLU A 109 -5.37 49.54 7.95
C GLU A 109 -4.72 48.62 6.89
N THR A 110 -3.81 49.16 6.07
CA THR A 110 -3.08 48.34 5.07
C THR A 110 -2.23 47.25 5.69
N LEU A 111 -1.76 47.40 6.94
CA LEU A 111 -0.96 46.40 7.65
C LEU A 111 -1.79 45.19 8.12
N TRP A 112 -3.10 45.34 8.22
CA TRP A 112 -4.00 44.31 8.74
C TRP A 112 -4.09 43.06 7.85
N GLU A 113 -3.72 43.25 6.56
CA GLU A 113 -3.75 42.14 5.56
C GLU A 113 -2.34 41.64 5.19
N PHE A 114 -1.29 42.25 5.78
CA PHE A 114 0.08 41.83 5.48
C PHE A 114 0.33 40.42 6.01
N LYS A 115 1.06 39.65 5.19
CA LYS A 115 1.40 38.27 5.52
C LYS A 115 2.81 38.19 6.08
N THR A 116 2.98 37.23 6.99
CA THR A 116 4.33 36.80 7.42
C THR A 116 5.04 36.09 6.25
N PRO A 117 6.36 35.83 6.32
CA PRO A 117 7.07 34.99 5.35
C PRO A 117 6.53 33.56 5.24
N ALA A 118 5.80 33.09 6.26
CA ALA A 118 5.07 31.82 6.22
C ALA A 118 3.67 31.94 5.57
N GLY A 119 3.35 33.11 5.01
CA GLY A 119 2.09 33.39 4.33
C GLY A 119 0.88 33.62 5.24
N GLU A 120 1.06 33.76 6.54
CA GLU A 120 -0.05 33.92 7.49
C GLU A 120 -0.45 35.38 7.65
N THR A 121 -1.75 35.66 7.67
CA THR A 121 -2.30 36.98 8.00
C THR A 121 -2.43 37.15 9.52
N PRO A 122 -2.54 38.37 10.03
CA PRO A 122 -2.80 38.60 11.45
C PRO A 122 -3.99 37.83 11.98
N LEU A 123 -5.09 37.76 11.23
CA LEU A 123 -6.29 37.04 11.61
C LEU A 123 -6.05 35.49 11.66
N THR A 124 -5.35 34.94 10.67
CA THR A 124 -5.03 33.50 10.68
C THR A 124 -4.07 33.14 11.81
N LEU A 125 -3.14 34.03 12.16
CA LEU A 125 -2.25 33.86 13.32
C LEU A 125 -3.02 33.84 14.65
N ALA A 126 -3.95 34.79 14.86
CA ALA A 126 -4.78 34.82 16.05
C ALA A 126 -5.61 33.53 16.23
N ILE A 127 -6.19 33.03 15.11
CA ILE A 127 -6.94 31.76 15.10
C ILE A 127 -6.01 30.59 15.43
N LYS A 128 -4.84 30.51 14.81
CA LYS A 128 -3.84 29.45 15.09
C LYS A 128 -3.35 29.48 16.53
N ALA A 129 -3.18 30.67 17.11
CA ALA A 129 -2.85 30.85 18.51
C ALA A 129 -3.99 30.45 19.46
N GLY A 130 -5.22 30.33 18.97
CA GLY A 130 -6.38 29.94 19.79
C GLY A 130 -6.99 31.08 20.59
N LEU A 131 -6.67 32.35 20.26
CA LEU A 131 -7.07 33.51 21.01
C LEU A 131 -8.39 34.10 20.49
N ALA A 132 -9.51 33.52 20.92
CA ALA A 132 -10.85 33.92 20.46
C ALA A 132 -11.16 35.41 20.67
N GLN A 133 -10.65 36.00 21.73
CA GLN A 133 -10.88 37.42 22.01
C GLN A 133 -10.11 38.31 21.00
N ASN A 134 -8.86 37.98 20.68
CA ASN A 134 -8.09 38.68 19.65
C ASN A 134 -8.75 38.58 18.28
N VAL A 135 -9.31 37.39 17.95
CA VAL A 135 -10.09 37.19 16.71
C VAL A 135 -11.29 38.14 16.66
N ARG A 136 -12.05 38.26 17.76
CA ARG A 136 -13.20 39.19 17.85
C ARG A 136 -12.75 40.66 17.68
N THR A 137 -11.70 41.06 18.40
CA THR A 137 -11.16 42.41 18.30
C THR A 137 -10.72 42.77 16.88
N LEU A 138 -10.02 41.84 16.18
CA LEU A 138 -9.62 42.05 14.77
C LEU A 138 -10.85 42.24 13.87
N LEU A 139 -11.85 41.36 14.00
CA LEU A 139 -13.07 41.43 13.19
C LEU A 139 -13.91 42.67 13.49
N GLU A 140 -14.02 43.10 14.75
CA GLU A 140 -14.74 44.31 15.16
C GLU A 140 -14.08 45.59 14.62
N LYS A 141 -12.73 45.57 14.47
CA LYS A 141 -11.97 46.68 13.84
C LYS A 141 -12.10 46.68 12.31
N GLY A 142 -12.63 45.62 11.68
CA GLY A 142 -12.88 45.56 10.26
C GLY A 142 -11.85 44.80 9.44
N VAL A 143 -10.99 43.99 10.07
CA VAL A 143 -10.07 43.10 9.37
C VAL A 143 -10.88 42.10 8.50
N CYS A 144 -10.45 41.89 7.25
CA CYS A 144 -11.18 41.06 6.31
C CYS A 144 -11.21 39.58 6.76
N ALA A 145 -12.43 39.05 6.97
CA ALA A 145 -12.64 37.68 7.41
C ALA A 145 -12.37 36.63 6.31
N ASN A 146 -12.09 37.05 5.06
CA ASN A 146 -11.97 36.16 3.90
C ASN A 146 -10.55 36.09 3.32
N THR A 147 -9.59 36.82 3.88
CA THR A 147 -8.22 36.83 3.36
C THR A 147 -7.52 35.49 3.62
N LYS A 148 -7.11 34.83 2.54
CA LYS A 148 -6.44 33.54 2.60
C LYS A 148 -4.97 33.67 2.95
N ASN A 149 -4.45 32.68 3.68
CA ASN A 149 -3.00 32.50 3.80
C ASN A 149 -2.39 32.01 2.46
N ASP A 150 -1.07 31.84 2.39
CA ASP A 150 -0.41 31.40 1.15
C ASP A 150 -0.71 29.92 0.79
N LYS A 151 -1.20 29.11 1.74
CA LYS A 151 -1.74 27.78 1.47
C LYS A 151 -3.19 27.82 0.91
N GLY A 152 -3.72 29.01 0.66
CA GLY A 152 -5.09 29.22 0.23
C GLY A 152 -6.14 28.93 1.30
N GLU A 153 -5.75 28.72 2.56
CA GLU A 153 -6.67 28.44 3.65
C GLU A 153 -7.38 29.72 4.12
N THR A 154 -8.67 29.64 4.33
CA THR A 154 -9.46 30.74 4.87
C THR A 154 -9.41 30.77 6.40
N PRO A 155 -9.58 31.92 7.04
CA PRO A 155 -9.74 32.01 8.50
C PRO A 155 -10.80 31.05 9.03
N LEU A 156 -11.93 30.91 8.33
CA LEU A 156 -13.02 30.02 8.72
C LEU A 156 -12.56 28.55 8.70
N LEU A 157 -11.88 28.12 7.65
CA LEU A 157 -11.34 26.75 7.55
C LEU A 157 -10.39 26.43 8.72
N ILE A 158 -9.49 27.36 9.05
CA ILE A 158 -8.55 27.20 10.16
C ILE A 158 -9.28 27.16 11.51
N ALA A 159 -10.32 28.00 11.70
CA ALA A 159 -11.12 28.02 12.92
C ALA A 159 -11.90 26.72 13.14
N VAL A 160 -12.46 26.15 12.05
CA VAL A 160 -13.13 24.83 12.09
C VAL A 160 -12.11 23.74 12.41
N ARG A 161 -10.95 23.75 11.77
CA ARG A 161 -9.87 22.78 12.05
C ARG A 161 -9.41 22.84 13.51
N LYS A 162 -9.41 24.02 14.12
CA LYS A 162 -9.16 24.18 15.57
C LYS A 162 -10.32 23.71 16.45
N GLY A 163 -11.47 23.43 15.85
CA GLY A 163 -12.67 23.01 16.55
C GLY A 163 -13.26 24.09 17.48
N SER A 164 -12.96 25.35 17.26
CA SER A 164 -13.41 26.45 18.12
C SER A 164 -14.73 27.05 17.64
N TYR A 165 -15.83 26.63 18.28
CA TYR A 165 -17.18 27.17 18.00
C TYR A 165 -17.25 28.68 18.12
N ASP A 166 -16.60 29.26 19.14
CA ASP A 166 -16.62 30.71 19.40
C ASP A 166 -15.97 31.51 18.27
N MET A 167 -14.82 31.04 17.74
CA MET A 167 -14.15 31.69 16.61
C MET A 167 -14.95 31.56 15.34
N VAL A 168 -15.50 30.36 15.06
CA VAL A 168 -16.37 30.12 13.91
C VAL A 168 -17.58 31.04 13.96
N SER A 169 -18.25 31.13 15.13
CA SER A 169 -19.40 32.03 15.33
C SER A 169 -19.03 33.51 15.13
N ALA A 170 -17.87 33.94 15.62
CA ALA A 170 -17.39 35.30 15.42
C ALA A 170 -17.15 35.62 13.94
N LEU A 171 -16.48 34.72 13.21
CA LEU A 171 -16.23 34.87 11.77
C LEU A 171 -17.52 34.97 10.97
N ILE A 172 -18.50 34.09 11.24
CA ILE A 172 -19.80 34.08 10.55
C ILE A 172 -20.55 35.39 10.73
N LYS A 173 -20.52 35.98 11.92
CA LYS A 173 -21.16 37.28 12.20
C LYS A 173 -20.57 38.44 11.39
N HIS A 174 -19.33 38.31 10.91
CA HIS A 174 -18.62 39.31 10.11
C HIS A 174 -18.58 38.96 8.60
N ASN A 175 -19.67 38.38 8.08
CA ASN A 175 -19.89 38.13 6.65
C ASN A 175 -18.80 37.28 5.98
N THR A 176 -18.32 36.26 6.67
CA THR A 176 -17.38 35.28 6.08
C THR A 176 -18.07 34.47 4.99
N ASN A 177 -17.39 34.27 3.87
CA ASN A 177 -17.85 33.33 2.84
C ASN A 177 -17.69 31.88 3.33
N LEU A 178 -18.83 31.21 3.61
CA LEU A 178 -18.88 29.89 4.23
C LEU A 178 -18.37 28.78 3.30
N ASP A 179 -18.53 28.96 2.00
CA ASP A 179 -18.24 27.93 0.99
C ASP A 179 -16.90 28.19 0.27
N GLN A 180 -16.12 29.18 0.72
CA GLN A 180 -14.84 29.49 0.11
C GLN A 180 -13.81 28.37 0.34
N PRO A 181 -13.39 27.68 -0.71
CA PRO A 181 -12.46 26.56 -0.57
C PRO A 181 -10.99 27.01 -0.49
N CYS A 182 -10.14 26.14 0.07
CA CYS A 182 -8.69 26.24 -0.07
C CYS A 182 -8.22 25.77 -1.46
N VAL A 183 -6.90 25.70 -1.69
CA VAL A 183 -6.30 25.25 -2.97
C VAL A 183 -6.79 23.85 -3.36
N LYS A 184 -6.94 22.93 -2.40
CA LYS A 184 -7.48 21.57 -2.63
C LYS A 184 -9.01 21.52 -2.79
N ARG A 185 -9.67 22.65 -2.98
CA ARG A 185 -11.12 22.80 -3.00
C ARG A 185 -11.82 22.36 -1.70
N TRP A 186 -11.07 22.13 -0.63
CA TRP A 186 -11.57 21.76 0.69
C TRP A 186 -12.18 22.97 1.39
N SER A 187 -13.42 22.83 1.86
CA SER A 187 -14.18 23.91 2.54
C SER A 187 -14.27 23.66 4.04
N ALA A 188 -14.75 24.68 4.77
CA ALA A 188 -15.05 24.58 6.20
C ALA A 188 -16.07 23.46 6.52
N MET A 189 -17.02 23.20 5.60
CA MET A 189 -18.01 22.14 5.75
C MET A 189 -17.37 20.74 5.71
N HIS A 190 -16.42 20.51 4.79
CA HIS A 190 -15.65 19.26 4.73
C HIS A 190 -14.82 19.05 6.00
N GLU A 191 -14.16 20.10 6.48
CA GLU A 191 -13.35 20.01 7.70
C GLU A 191 -14.20 19.71 8.93
N GLY A 192 -15.38 20.33 9.04
CA GLY A 192 -16.34 20.05 10.11
C GLY A 192 -16.87 18.61 10.06
N ALA A 193 -17.11 18.10 8.85
CA ALA A 193 -17.55 16.73 8.61
C ALA A 193 -16.44 15.72 9.00
N LYS A 194 -15.21 16.00 8.60
CA LYS A 194 -14.02 15.19 8.96
C LYS A 194 -13.83 15.07 10.47
N GLN A 195 -14.07 16.15 11.21
CA GLN A 195 -13.85 16.19 12.66
C GLN A 195 -15.08 15.73 13.48
N GLY A 196 -16.19 15.43 12.85
CA GLY A 196 -17.41 15.07 13.55
C GLY A 196 -18.07 16.21 14.34
N ARG A 197 -17.80 17.48 13.97
CA ARG A 197 -18.29 18.65 14.69
C ARG A 197 -19.69 19.06 14.24
N LYS A 198 -20.70 18.27 14.70
CA LYS A 198 -22.11 18.51 14.41
C LYS A 198 -22.58 19.93 14.78
N ASP A 199 -22.07 20.47 15.89
CA ASP A 199 -22.35 21.82 16.36
C ASP A 199 -21.91 22.90 15.36
N ILE A 200 -20.69 22.77 14.83
CA ILE A 200 -20.13 23.68 13.84
C ILE A 200 -20.84 23.52 12.50
N ILE A 201 -21.11 22.30 12.05
CA ILE A 201 -21.86 22.04 10.82
C ILE A 201 -23.27 22.62 10.90
N ALA A 202 -23.97 22.44 12.03
CA ALA A 202 -25.28 23.03 12.24
C ALA A 202 -25.23 24.57 12.18
N LEU A 203 -24.17 25.17 12.73
CA LEU A 203 -23.96 26.60 12.66
C LEU A 203 -23.72 27.09 11.23
N LEU A 204 -22.87 26.42 10.47
CA LEU A 204 -22.60 26.74 9.05
C LEU A 204 -23.87 26.64 8.21
N LEU A 205 -24.62 25.54 8.33
CA LEU A 205 -25.85 25.33 7.59
C LEU A 205 -26.97 26.33 7.94
N SER A 206 -27.05 26.73 9.23
CA SER A 206 -28.07 27.73 9.66
C SER A 206 -27.82 29.13 9.08
N HIS A 207 -26.58 29.40 8.65
CA HIS A 207 -26.19 30.68 8.01
C HIS A 207 -26.05 30.57 6.49
N GLY A 208 -26.55 29.50 5.88
CA GLY A 208 -26.60 29.34 4.42
C GLY A 208 -25.42 28.67 3.78
N GLY A 209 -24.58 27.96 4.57
CA GLY A 209 -23.52 27.12 4.02
C GLY A 209 -24.11 26.03 3.12
N ASN A 210 -23.44 25.74 1.98
CA ASN A 210 -23.92 24.79 0.99
C ASN A 210 -23.54 23.36 1.40
N VAL A 211 -24.55 22.49 1.54
CA VAL A 211 -24.38 21.06 1.89
C VAL A 211 -23.80 20.23 0.74
N HIS A 212 -23.88 20.72 -0.50
CA HIS A 212 -23.46 20.02 -1.73
C HIS A 212 -22.09 20.46 -2.26
N VAL A 213 -21.31 21.23 -1.48
CA VAL A 213 -19.95 21.59 -1.90
C VAL A 213 -19.15 20.33 -2.18
N LYS A 214 -18.29 20.40 -3.23
CA LYS A 214 -17.39 19.30 -3.60
C LYS A 214 -15.96 19.73 -3.43
N ASP A 215 -15.14 18.84 -2.89
CA ASP A 215 -13.69 19.03 -2.80
C ASP A 215 -12.98 18.82 -4.16
N GLY A 216 -11.66 18.70 -4.16
CA GLY A 216 -10.85 18.48 -5.35
C GLY A 216 -11.06 17.13 -6.01
N PHE A 217 -11.62 16.15 -5.29
CA PHE A 217 -11.93 14.81 -5.78
C PHE A 217 -13.44 14.61 -6.05
N GLY A 218 -14.23 15.66 -5.91
CA GLY A 218 -15.67 15.58 -6.09
C GLY A 218 -16.43 15.02 -4.88
N VAL A 219 -15.75 14.77 -3.77
CA VAL A 219 -16.36 14.26 -2.53
C VAL A 219 -17.16 15.38 -1.84
N THR A 220 -18.33 15.05 -1.32
CA THR A 220 -19.19 15.99 -0.56
C THR A 220 -18.90 15.89 0.95
N PRO A 221 -19.29 16.89 1.78
CA PRO A 221 -19.21 16.76 3.23
C PRO A 221 -19.92 15.53 3.79
N LEU A 222 -20.98 15.07 3.11
CA LEU A 222 -21.67 13.83 3.46
C LEU A 222 -20.77 12.61 3.25
N GLY A 223 -20.04 12.53 2.12
CA GLY A 223 -19.06 11.48 1.84
C GLY A 223 -17.93 11.48 2.86
N VAL A 224 -17.41 12.67 3.19
CA VAL A 224 -16.38 12.82 4.23
C VAL A 224 -16.88 12.35 5.60
N ALA A 225 -18.09 12.75 6.03
CA ALA A 225 -18.66 12.28 7.30
C ALA A 225 -18.82 10.75 7.34
N ALA A 226 -19.17 10.16 6.19
CA ALA A 226 -19.29 8.72 6.03
C ALA A 226 -17.93 8.00 6.15
N GLU A 227 -16.91 8.50 5.46
CA GLU A 227 -15.55 7.97 5.50
C GLU A 227 -14.94 8.02 6.90
N TYR A 228 -15.12 9.15 7.61
CA TYR A 228 -14.60 9.30 8.98
C TYR A 228 -15.51 8.71 10.07
N GLY A 229 -16.62 8.08 9.69
CA GLY A 229 -17.49 7.34 10.61
C GLY A 229 -18.32 8.20 11.57
N HIS A 230 -18.60 9.46 11.23
CA HIS A 230 -19.34 10.39 12.06
C HIS A 230 -20.84 10.33 11.79
N CYS A 231 -21.53 9.32 12.33
CA CYS A 231 -22.93 9.02 12.05
C CYS A 231 -23.90 10.15 12.44
N ASP A 232 -23.65 10.83 13.54
CA ASP A 232 -24.47 11.96 14.01
C ASP A 232 -24.39 13.20 13.09
N VAL A 233 -23.22 13.40 12.48
CA VAL A 233 -22.98 14.41 11.43
C VAL A 233 -23.62 13.97 10.14
N LEU A 234 -23.42 12.70 9.75
CA LEU A 234 -23.99 12.10 8.55
C LEU A 234 -25.52 12.25 8.54
N GLU A 235 -26.19 11.84 9.61
CA GLU A 235 -27.63 11.97 9.80
C GLU A 235 -28.07 13.44 9.69
N HIS A 236 -27.34 14.35 10.35
CA HIS A 236 -27.67 15.78 10.31
C HIS A 236 -27.56 16.35 8.89
N LEU A 237 -26.51 15.99 8.14
CA LEU A 237 -26.33 16.42 6.75
C LEU A 237 -27.43 15.89 5.84
N ILE A 238 -27.85 14.62 6.00
CA ILE A 238 -28.99 14.03 5.25
C ILE A 238 -30.26 14.81 5.52
N HIS A 239 -30.60 15.10 6.78
CA HIS A 239 -31.77 15.89 7.15
C HIS A 239 -31.75 17.34 6.61
N LYS A 240 -30.58 17.87 6.30
CA LYS A 240 -30.38 19.19 5.69
C LYS A 240 -30.32 19.14 4.16
N GLY A 241 -30.67 17.99 3.56
CA GLY A 241 -30.77 17.82 2.13
C GLY A 241 -29.47 17.31 1.47
N GLY A 242 -28.52 16.80 2.23
CA GLY A 242 -27.36 16.13 1.69
C GLY A 242 -27.75 14.95 0.79
N ASP A 243 -27.14 14.87 -0.39
CA ASP A 243 -27.46 13.85 -1.39
C ASP A 243 -26.73 12.54 -1.10
N VAL A 244 -27.49 11.52 -0.66
CA VAL A 244 -26.99 10.15 -0.38
C VAL A 244 -26.50 9.45 -1.66
N PHE A 245 -26.97 9.89 -2.83
CA PHE A 245 -26.61 9.34 -4.13
C PHE A 245 -25.48 10.12 -4.80
N ALA A 246 -24.88 11.09 -4.13
CA ALA A 246 -23.77 11.85 -4.66
C ALA A 246 -22.61 10.92 -5.02
N LEU A 247 -21.98 11.20 -6.15
CA LEU A 247 -20.80 10.50 -6.63
C LEU A 247 -19.60 11.46 -6.61
N ALA A 248 -18.47 10.95 -6.18
CA ALA A 248 -17.17 11.59 -6.33
C ALA A 248 -16.70 11.56 -7.80
N ASP A 249 -15.59 12.22 -8.10
CA ASP A 249 -15.10 12.31 -9.49
C ASP A 249 -14.61 10.96 -10.02
N ASP A 250 -14.17 10.06 -9.16
CA ASP A 250 -13.84 8.66 -9.50
C ASP A 250 -15.06 7.73 -9.56
N GLY A 251 -16.25 8.24 -9.35
CA GLY A 251 -17.51 7.48 -9.31
C GLY A 251 -17.83 6.83 -7.97
N ALA A 252 -16.99 7.02 -6.94
CA ALA A 252 -17.25 6.49 -5.60
C ALA A 252 -18.56 7.08 -5.03
N SER A 253 -19.44 6.22 -4.51
CA SER A 253 -20.67 6.64 -3.84
C SER A 253 -20.41 6.97 -2.37
N VAL A 254 -21.32 7.70 -1.72
CA VAL A 254 -21.24 7.94 -0.27
C VAL A 254 -21.15 6.63 0.53
N LEU A 255 -21.82 5.56 0.07
CA LEU A 255 -21.74 4.25 0.70
C LEU A 255 -20.36 3.58 0.48
N PHE A 256 -19.69 3.87 -0.65
CA PHE A 256 -18.33 3.41 -0.89
C PHE A 256 -17.34 4.08 0.09
N GLU A 257 -17.50 5.38 0.34
CA GLU A 257 -16.71 6.10 1.34
C GLU A 257 -16.98 5.56 2.77
N ALA A 258 -18.25 5.32 3.11
CA ALA A 258 -18.63 4.71 4.39
C ALA A 258 -18.02 3.31 4.57
N ALA A 259 -17.91 2.54 3.49
CA ALA A 259 -17.29 1.22 3.50
C ALA A 259 -15.78 1.30 3.79
N GLY A 260 -15.10 2.35 3.30
CA GLY A 260 -13.71 2.66 3.62
C GLY A 260 -13.50 3.10 5.07
N GLY A 261 -14.45 3.83 5.64
CA GLY A 261 -14.40 4.23 7.06
C GLY A 261 -14.77 3.12 8.04
N GLY A 262 -15.50 2.11 7.58
CA GLY A 262 -15.79 0.89 8.34
C GLY A 262 -16.81 1.02 9.46
N ASN A 263 -17.44 2.18 9.67
CA ASN A 263 -18.42 2.36 10.72
C ASN A 263 -19.78 1.71 10.32
N PRO A 264 -20.23 0.64 11.01
CA PRO A 264 -21.45 -0.09 10.65
C PRO A 264 -22.72 0.75 10.79
N ASP A 265 -22.76 1.71 11.73
CA ASP A 265 -23.93 2.56 11.95
C ASP A 265 -24.12 3.54 10.79
N CYS A 266 -23.02 4.11 10.26
CA CYS A 266 -23.06 4.95 9.06
C CYS A 266 -23.53 4.16 7.84
N ILE A 267 -23.06 2.92 7.67
CA ILE A 267 -23.49 2.03 6.58
C ILE A 267 -24.98 1.71 6.70
N SER A 268 -25.44 1.31 7.89
CA SER A 268 -26.85 1.02 8.15
C SER A 268 -27.73 2.23 7.84
N LEU A 269 -27.33 3.41 8.32
CA LEU A 269 -28.05 4.67 8.07
C LEU A 269 -28.14 4.98 6.57
N LEU A 270 -27.03 4.87 5.84
CA LEU A 270 -27.05 5.13 4.39
C LEU A 270 -27.94 4.14 3.63
N LEU A 271 -27.94 2.87 4.03
CA LEU A 271 -28.83 1.85 3.45
C LEU A 271 -30.29 2.14 3.73
N GLU A 272 -30.65 2.62 4.93
CA GLU A 272 -32.01 3.05 5.28
C GLU A 272 -32.51 4.23 4.42
N TYR A 273 -31.62 5.14 4.05
CA TYR A 273 -31.89 6.25 3.14
C TYR A 273 -31.77 5.89 1.64
N GLY A 274 -31.66 4.59 1.32
CA GLY A 274 -31.67 4.07 -0.04
C GLY A 274 -30.32 3.99 -0.73
N GLY A 275 -29.22 4.15 -0.02
CA GLY A 275 -27.87 3.92 -0.54
C GLY A 275 -27.73 2.50 -1.10
N SER A 276 -27.06 2.36 -2.24
CA SER A 276 -26.96 1.07 -2.95
C SER A 276 -25.54 0.49 -2.86
N GLY A 277 -25.43 -0.76 -2.40
CA GLY A 277 -24.19 -1.54 -2.42
C GLY A 277 -23.74 -1.99 -3.83
N ASN A 278 -24.52 -1.67 -4.87
CA ASN A 278 -24.30 -2.14 -6.24
C ASN A 278 -23.75 -1.06 -7.19
N VAL A 279 -23.37 0.10 -6.68
CA VAL A 279 -22.79 1.20 -7.47
C VAL A 279 -21.28 1.05 -7.47
N PRO A 280 -20.67 0.72 -8.63
CA PRO A 280 -19.20 0.64 -8.73
C PRO A 280 -18.60 2.05 -8.91
N ASN A 281 -17.36 2.22 -8.45
CA ASN A 281 -16.55 3.35 -8.85
C ASN A 281 -16.03 3.15 -10.31
N ARG A 282 -15.25 4.09 -10.84
CA ARG A 282 -14.71 4.00 -12.22
C ARG A 282 -13.77 2.81 -12.42
N ALA A 283 -13.10 2.35 -11.37
CA ALA A 283 -12.27 1.14 -11.41
C ALA A 283 -13.08 -0.16 -11.31
N GLY A 284 -14.40 -0.09 -11.21
CA GLY A 284 -15.28 -1.24 -11.07
C GLY A 284 -15.46 -1.71 -9.62
N HIS A 285 -14.83 -1.10 -8.63
CA HIS A 285 -14.92 -1.54 -7.25
C HIS A 285 -16.26 -1.13 -6.61
N LEU A 286 -16.87 -2.07 -5.91
CA LEU A 286 -18.09 -1.89 -5.12
C LEU A 286 -17.74 -1.57 -3.65
N PRO A 287 -18.68 -1.01 -2.85
CA PRO A 287 -18.47 -0.81 -1.42
C PRO A 287 -17.99 -2.04 -0.65
N ILE A 288 -18.48 -3.24 -1.04
CA ILE A 288 -18.07 -4.50 -0.43
C ILE A 288 -16.57 -4.81 -0.64
N HIS A 289 -16.00 -4.44 -1.80
CA HIS A 289 -14.58 -4.60 -2.10
C HIS A 289 -13.72 -3.71 -1.20
N ARG A 290 -14.14 -2.44 -1.04
CA ARG A 290 -13.47 -1.47 -0.16
C ARG A 290 -13.46 -1.95 1.30
N ALA A 291 -14.63 -2.36 1.82
CA ALA A 291 -14.71 -2.89 3.19
C ALA A 291 -13.87 -4.15 3.41
N ALA A 292 -13.79 -5.02 2.41
CA ALA A 292 -12.98 -6.23 2.47
C ALA A 292 -11.49 -5.93 2.45
N TYR A 293 -11.06 -4.98 1.61
CA TYR A 293 -9.67 -4.54 1.50
C TYR A 293 -9.17 -3.83 2.77
N GLU A 294 -9.98 -2.91 3.32
CA GLU A 294 -9.64 -2.18 4.55
C GLU A 294 -9.79 -3.02 5.84
N GLY A 295 -10.32 -4.23 5.75
CA GLY A 295 -10.47 -5.11 6.91
C GLY A 295 -11.66 -4.81 7.81
N HIS A 296 -12.65 -4.10 7.33
CA HIS A 296 -13.81 -3.69 8.10
C HIS A 296 -14.86 -4.80 8.22
N TYR A 297 -14.63 -5.76 9.11
CA TYR A 297 -15.46 -6.93 9.33
C TYR A 297 -16.94 -6.61 9.55
N LEU A 298 -17.26 -5.64 10.42
CA LEU A 298 -18.64 -5.27 10.70
C LEU A 298 -19.31 -4.60 9.50
N ALA A 299 -18.60 -3.72 8.80
CA ALA A 299 -19.06 -3.11 7.56
C ALA A 299 -19.39 -4.17 6.51
N LEU A 300 -18.48 -5.11 6.32
CA LEU A 300 -18.61 -6.21 5.38
C LEU A 300 -19.87 -7.06 5.68
N LYS A 301 -20.13 -7.33 6.95
CA LYS A 301 -21.34 -8.08 7.39
C LYS A 301 -22.65 -7.39 6.98
N TYR A 302 -22.71 -6.05 6.98
CA TYR A 302 -23.87 -5.29 6.50
C TYR A 302 -23.94 -5.23 4.97
N LEU A 303 -22.80 -5.24 4.28
CA LEU A 303 -22.74 -5.09 2.83
C LEU A 303 -23.00 -6.40 2.08
N ILE A 304 -22.67 -7.57 2.64
CA ILE A 304 -22.91 -8.88 2.02
C ILE A 304 -24.37 -9.06 1.58
N PRO A 305 -25.39 -8.86 2.43
CA PRO A 305 -26.78 -9.12 2.05
C PRO A 305 -27.36 -8.11 1.03
N VAL A 306 -26.76 -6.93 0.90
CA VAL A 306 -27.26 -5.86 0.02
C VAL A 306 -26.51 -5.75 -1.31
N THR A 307 -25.39 -6.51 -1.45
CA THR A 307 -24.62 -6.53 -2.69
C THR A 307 -25.04 -7.72 -3.54
N SER A 308 -25.47 -7.45 -4.77
CA SER A 308 -25.91 -8.51 -5.68
C SER A 308 -24.72 -9.26 -6.31
N ILE A 309 -24.84 -10.57 -6.46
CA ILE A 309 -23.85 -11.42 -7.15
C ILE A 309 -23.61 -10.90 -8.58
N ASN A 310 -24.65 -10.44 -9.26
CA ASN A 310 -24.51 -9.87 -10.61
C ASN A 310 -23.65 -8.60 -10.64
N ALA A 311 -23.70 -7.76 -9.61
CA ALA A 311 -22.84 -6.58 -9.52
C ALA A 311 -21.38 -6.99 -9.32
N ILE A 312 -21.12 -7.97 -8.46
CA ILE A 312 -19.77 -8.51 -8.22
C ILE A 312 -19.22 -9.15 -9.51
N GLN A 313 -20.02 -9.93 -10.23
CA GLN A 313 -19.58 -10.53 -11.49
C GLN A 313 -19.25 -9.48 -12.56
N LYS A 314 -20.06 -8.41 -12.64
CA LYS A 314 -19.80 -7.29 -13.57
C LYS A 314 -18.58 -6.47 -13.21
N SER A 315 -18.23 -6.39 -11.94
CA SER A 315 -17.02 -5.69 -11.50
C SER A 315 -15.74 -6.42 -11.94
N GLY A 316 -15.83 -7.73 -12.22
CA GLY A 316 -14.67 -8.54 -12.59
C GLY A 316 -13.74 -8.90 -11.44
N LEU A 317 -14.05 -8.44 -10.24
CA LEU A 317 -13.29 -8.65 -9.00
C LEU A 317 -14.24 -9.24 -7.94
N THR A 318 -13.76 -10.13 -7.08
CA THR A 318 -14.55 -10.60 -5.94
C THR A 318 -14.06 -9.98 -4.63
N PRO A 319 -14.92 -9.86 -3.61
CA PRO A 319 -14.48 -9.38 -2.29
C PRO A 319 -13.42 -10.28 -1.64
N VAL A 320 -13.31 -11.55 -2.10
CA VAL A 320 -12.27 -12.48 -1.63
C VAL A 320 -10.88 -12.04 -2.09
N HIS A 321 -10.75 -11.55 -3.34
CA HIS A 321 -9.50 -10.97 -3.84
C HIS A 321 -9.12 -9.74 -3.02
N SER A 322 -10.09 -8.83 -2.78
CA SER A 322 -9.84 -7.62 -2.00
C SER A 322 -9.43 -7.92 -0.55
N ALA A 323 -10.06 -8.91 0.10
CA ALA A 323 -9.70 -9.31 1.46
C ALA A 323 -8.30 -9.96 1.51
N ALA A 324 -7.94 -10.74 0.48
CA ALA A 324 -6.61 -11.35 0.38
C ALA A 324 -5.52 -10.31 0.09
N ASP A 325 -5.82 -9.34 -0.76
CA ASP A 325 -4.92 -8.23 -1.09
C ASP A 325 -4.70 -7.31 0.14
N GLY A 326 -5.77 -6.96 0.85
CA GLY A 326 -5.70 -6.20 2.11
C GLY A 326 -5.18 -6.99 3.32
N GLN A 327 -4.80 -8.26 3.18
CA GLN A 327 -4.30 -9.13 4.24
C GLN A 327 -5.29 -9.32 5.42
N ASN A 328 -6.58 -9.30 5.14
CA ASN A 328 -7.64 -9.28 6.13
C ASN A 328 -8.26 -10.65 6.38
N VAL A 329 -7.62 -11.45 7.21
CA VAL A 329 -8.01 -12.84 7.54
C VAL A 329 -9.45 -12.97 8.02
N GLN A 330 -9.90 -12.06 8.92
CA GLN A 330 -11.27 -12.11 9.46
C GLN A 330 -12.34 -11.83 8.40
N CYS A 331 -12.08 -10.85 7.51
CA CYS A 331 -12.95 -10.55 6.38
C CYS A 331 -12.99 -11.73 5.40
N LEU A 332 -11.83 -12.32 5.12
CA LEU A 332 -11.70 -13.48 4.26
C LEU A 332 -12.51 -14.67 4.80
N GLN A 333 -12.39 -14.98 6.08
CA GLN A 333 -13.17 -16.05 6.74
C GLN A 333 -14.68 -15.78 6.65
N LEU A 334 -15.10 -14.54 6.93
CA LEU A 334 -16.51 -14.16 6.82
C LEU A 334 -17.07 -14.35 5.40
N LEU A 335 -16.31 -13.98 4.37
CA LEU A 335 -16.71 -14.17 2.97
C LEU A 335 -16.84 -15.66 2.62
N ILE A 336 -15.89 -16.48 3.03
CA ILE A 336 -15.92 -17.93 2.81
C ILE A 336 -17.13 -18.57 3.52
N GLU A 337 -17.41 -18.18 4.77
CA GLU A 337 -18.57 -18.64 5.54
C GLU A 337 -19.91 -18.27 4.87
N ASN A 338 -19.95 -17.14 4.15
CA ASN A 338 -21.11 -16.69 3.38
C ASN A 338 -21.16 -17.27 1.96
N GLY A 339 -20.31 -18.24 1.64
CA GLY A 339 -20.37 -19.03 0.41
C GLY A 339 -19.71 -18.37 -0.81
N PHE A 340 -18.83 -17.38 -0.62
CA PHE A 340 -18.02 -16.85 -1.72
C PHE A 340 -16.98 -17.88 -2.15
N ASP A 341 -16.92 -18.14 -3.46
CA ASP A 341 -15.97 -19.09 -4.05
C ASP A 341 -14.55 -18.49 -4.06
N VAL A 342 -13.59 -19.23 -3.51
CA VAL A 342 -12.18 -18.83 -3.41
C VAL A 342 -11.41 -19.02 -4.73
N ASN A 343 -11.99 -19.76 -5.70
CA ASN A 343 -11.37 -20.11 -6.97
C ASN A 343 -11.86 -19.23 -8.15
N VAL A 344 -12.60 -18.18 -7.88
CA VAL A 344 -13.01 -17.24 -8.94
C VAL A 344 -11.78 -16.50 -9.45
N LEU A 345 -11.66 -16.44 -10.78
CA LEU A 345 -10.59 -15.69 -11.44
C LEU A 345 -10.98 -14.22 -11.61
N LEU A 346 -10.01 -13.32 -11.51
CA LEU A 346 -10.16 -11.94 -11.96
C LEU A 346 -10.53 -11.92 -13.45
N ALA A 347 -11.41 -11.01 -13.83
CA ALA A 347 -11.67 -10.75 -15.23
C ALA A 347 -10.43 -10.16 -15.92
N ASP A 348 -10.25 -10.45 -17.22
CA ASP A 348 -9.06 -10.04 -17.97
C ASP A 348 -8.82 -8.51 -17.91
N HIS A 349 -9.87 -7.70 -18.04
CA HIS A 349 -9.79 -6.25 -17.98
C HIS A 349 -9.34 -5.68 -16.60
N ILE A 350 -9.45 -6.47 -15.53
CA ILE A 350 -8.91 -6.14 -14.20
C ILE A 350 -7.49 -6.68 -14.08
N SER A 351 -7.28 -7.95 -14.47
CA SER A 351 -5.98 -8.61 -14.43
C SER A 351 -4.90 -7.87 -15.26
N GLU A 352 -5.28 -7.26 -16.38
CA GLU A 352 -4.41 -6.44 -17.25
C GLU A 352 -3.89 -5.16 -16.58
N ASN A 353 -4.51 -4.71 -15.49
CA ASN A 353 -4.01 -3.56 -14.72
C ASN A 353 -2.80 -3.93 -13.84
N TYR A 354 -2.57 -5.22 -13.63
CA TYR A 354 -1.41 -5.73 -12.91
C TYR A 354 -0.33 -6.17 -13.90
N ASP A 355 0.89 -5.73 -13.71
CA ASP A 355 2.03 -6.04 -14.58
C ASP A 355 2.27 -7.54 -14.77
N ASP A 356 1.85 -8.35 -13.80
CA ASP A 356 2.04 -9.79 -13.78
C ASP A 356 0.80 -10.59 -14.25
N ASN A 357 -0.32 -9.91 -14.56
CA ASN A 357 -1.59 -10.54 -14.96
C ASN A 357 -2.12 -11.59 -13.96
N ARG A 358 -1.93 -11.35 -12.65
CA ARG A 358 -2.45 -12.20 -11.57
C ARG A 358 -3.96 -12.39 -11.65
N LYS A 359 -4.46 -13.55 -11.25
CA LYS A 359 -5.89 -13.89 -11.42
C LYS A 359 -6.58 -14.46 -10.19
N THR A 360 -5.86 -14.95 -9.20
CA THR A 360 -6.48 -15.65 -8.05
C THR A 360 -6.27 -14.92 -6.73
N ALA A 361 -7.25 -15.06 -5.82
CA ALA A 361 -7.11 -14.55 -4.46
C ALA A 361 -5.93 -15.20 -3.70
N LEU A 362 -5.63 -16.46 -3.99
CA LEU A 362 -4.48 -17.14 -3.41
C LEU A 362 -3.16 -16.49 -3.84
N TYR A 363 -3.06 -16.05 -5.09
CA TYR A 363 -1.87 -15.33 -5.56
C TYR A 363 -1.64 -14.04 -4.77
N PHE A 364 -2.69 -13.26 -4.52
CA PHE A 364 -2.58 -12.04 -3.71
C PHE A 364 -2.04 -12.33 -2.30
N ALA A 365 -2.60 -13.32 -1.60
CA ALA A 365 -2.12 -13.71 -0.29
C ALA A 365 -0.64 -14.17 -0.30
N VAL A 366 -0.24 -14.94 -1.31
CA VAL A 366 1.13 -15.45 -1.46
C VAL A 366 2.10 -14.32 -1.84
N SER A 367 1.72 -13.43 -2.77
CA SER A 367 2.56 -12.30 -3.19
C SER A 367 2.79 -11.30 -2.05
N ASN A 368 1.78 -11.10 -1.20
CA ASN A 368 1.87 -10.28 0.01
C ASN A 368 2.59 -10.99 1.17
N ASN A 369 3.05 -12.21 0.95
CA ASN A 369 3.74 -13.02 1.95
C ASN A 369 2.89 -13.30 3.22
N ASP A 370 1.56 -13.33 3.08
CA ASP A 370 0.62 -13.53 4.16
C ASP A 370 0.32 -15.02 4.37
N ILE A 371 0.90 -15.57 5.43
CA ILE A 371 0.76 -16.99 5.80
C ILE A 371 -0.68 -17.31 6.23
N GLN A 372 -1.33 -16.40 6.97
CA GLN A 372 -2.65 -16.65 7.53
C GLN A 372 -3.74 -16.65 6.47
N CYS A 373 -3.77 -15.65 5.58
CA CYS A 373 -4.67 -15.64 4.44
C CYS A 373 -4.42 -16.82 3.50
N THR A 374 -3.15 -17.19 3.26
CA THR A 374 -2.79 -18.35 2.45
C THR A 374 -3.34 -19.64 3.06
N GLU A 375 -3.18 -19.85 4.37
CA GLU A 375 -3.68 -21.03 5.08
C GLU A 375 -5.22 -21.11 5.02
N VAL A 376 -5.90 -20.00 5.27
CA VAL A 376 -7.38 -19.94 5.21
C VAL A 376 -7.89 -20.26 3.81
N LEU A 377 -7.31 -19.69 2.76
CA LEU A 377 -7.70 -19.94 1.37
C LEU A 377 -7.47 -21.41 0.99
N LEU A 378 -6.31 -21.97 1.29
CA LEU A 378 -5.99 -23.37 1.00
C LEU A 378 -6.91 -24.33 1.77
N THR A 379 -7.20 -24.03 3.03
CA THR A 379 -8.13 -24.84 3.85
C THR A 379 -9.55 -24.77 3.30
N ALA A 380 -9.96 -23.65 2.72
CA ALA A 380 -11.25 -23.47 2.06
C ALA A 380 -11.30 -24.10 0.65
N GLY A 381 -10.21 -24.72 0.18
CA GLY A 381 -10.17 -25.43 -1.10
C GLY A 381 -9.68 -24.58 -2.28
N ALA A 382 -8.92 -23.52 -2.04
CA ALA A 382 -8.24 -22.80 -3.12
C ALA A 382 -7.25 -23.72 -3.83
N ASP A 383 -7.30 -23.74 -5.16
CA ASP A 383 -6.38 -24.53 -5.98
C ASP A 383 -5.04 -23.78 -6.17
N PRO A 384 -3.94 -24.31 -5.63
CA PRO A 384 -2.62 -23.65 -5.72
C PRO A 384 -2.04 -23.62 -7.14
N ASN A 385 -2.66 -24.33 -8.09
CA ASN A 385 -2.20 -24.43 -9.49
C ASN A 385 -3.08 -23.65 -10.47
N LEU A 386 -4.10 -22.97 -9.99
CA LEU A 386 -5.09 -22.30 -10.83
C LEU A 386 -4.54 -20.99 -11.45
N ASP A 387 -3.67 -20.30 -10.72
CA ASP A 387 -3.10 -19.04 -11.19
C ASP A 387 -2.05 -19.29 -12.28
N PRO A 388 -2.10 -18.56 -13.42
CA PRO A 388 -1.10 -18.68 -14.49
C PRO A 388 0.34 -18.44 -14.02
N LEU A 389 0.53 -17.65 -12.97
CA LEU A 389 1.84 -17.29 -12.42
C LEU A 389 2.38 -18.30 -11.41
N ASN A 390 1.62 -19.31 -11.08
CA ASN A 390 2.00 -20.35 -10.12
C ASN A 390 2.47 -19.83 -8.74
N CYS A 391 1.57 -19.86 -7.78
CA CYS A 391 1.81 -19.42 -6.40
C CYS A 391 3.07 -20.04 -5.75
N LEU A 392 3.42 -21.28 -6.10
CA LEU A 392 4.60 -21.93 -5.54
C LEU A 392 5.90 -21.22 -5.95
N LEU A 393 6.03 -20.82 -7.22
CA LEU A 393 7.22 -20.11 -7.70
C LEU A 393 7.38 -18.74 -7.03
N VAL A 394 6.27 -18.04 -6.83
CA VAL A 394 6.25 -16.76 -6.10
C VAL A 394 6.73 -16.94 -4.66
N ALA A 395 6.20 -17.94 -3.95
CA ALA A 395 6.59 -18.25 -2.58
C ALA A 395 8.07 -18.67 -2.45
N VAL A 396 8.58 -19.47 -3.41
CA VAL A 396 10.00 -19.86 -3.44
C VAL A 396 10.89 -18.64 -3.70
N ARG A 397 10.51 -17.76 -4.62
CA ARG A 397 11.22 -16.52 -4.91
C ARG A 397 11.26 -15.59 -3.68
N ALA A 398 10.16 -15.52 -2.93
CA ALA A 398 10.08 -14.76 -1.67
C ALA A 398 10.85 -15.43 -0.51
N ASN A 399 11.40 -16.63 -0.73
CA ASN A 399 12.11 -17.44 0.26
C ASN A 399 11.26 -17.75 1.52
N ASN A 400 9.93 -17.88 1.37
CA ASN A 400 9.04 -18.21 2.46
C ASN A 400 8.79 -19.72 2.55
N HIS A 401 9.55 -20.39 3.42
CA HIS A 401 9.47 -21.84 3.62
C HIS A 401 8.09 -22.30 4.12
N GLU A 402 7.42 -21.47 4.91
CA GLU A 402 6.14 -21.82 5.51
C GLU A 402 5.03 -21.82 4.46
N ILE A 403 4.94 -20.78 3.63
CA ILE A 403 4.01 -20.71 2.51
C ILE A 403 4.29 -21.84 1.50
N VAL A 404 5.57 -22.09 1.17
CA VAL A 404 5.95 -23.19 0.27
C VAL A 404 5.49 -24.53 0.83
N ARG A 405 5.66 -24.77 2.13
CA ARG A 405 5.19 -25.99 2.79
C ARG A 405 3.66 -26.11 2.75
N LEU A 406 2.94 -25.03 3.01
CA LEU A 406 1.48 -24.99 2.93
C LEU A 406 1.00 -25.32 1.51
N LEU A 407 1.54 -24.66 0.50
CA LEU A 407 1.19 -24.88 -0.90
C LEU A 407 1.45 -26.34 -1.32
N LEU A 408 2.61 -26.88 -0.99
CA LEU A 408 2.97 -28.28 -1.31
C LEU A 408 2.07 -29.28 -0.59
N SER A 409 1.68 -29.02 0.66
CA SER A 409 0.76 -29.90 1.41
C SER A 409 -0.67 -29.90 0.82
N HIS A 410 -1.05 -28.85 0.08
CA HIS A 410 -2.33 -28.74 -0.62
C HIS A 410 -2.22 -29.06 -2.12
N GLY A 411 -1.13 -29.67 -2.56
CA GLY A 411 -1.01 -30.23 -3.90
C GLY A 411 -0.49 -29.26 -4.97
N ALA A 412 0.25 -28.22 -4.57
CA ALA A 412 0.95 -27.37 -5.54
C ALA A 412 1.92 -28.20 -6.39
N ASN A 413 1.93 -27.94 -7.70
CA ASN A 413 2.81 -28.61 -8.63
C ASN A 413 4.25 -28.08 -8.49
N VAL A 414 5.11 -28.89 -7.88
CA VAL A 414 6.52 -28.56 -7.67
C VAL A 414 7.31 -28.48 -8.98
N ASN A 415 6.80 -29.07 -10.06
CA ASN A 415 7.44 -29.10 -11.39
C ASN A 415 6.78 -28.10 -12.36
N CYS A 416 6.40 -26.95 -11.86
CA CYS A 416 5.80 -25.89 -12.65
C CYS A 416 6.84 -24.97 -13.30
N TYR A 417 6.45 -24.34 -14.38
CA TYR A 417 7.23 -23.33 -15.11
C TYR A 417 6.37 -22.09 -15.35
N PHE A 418 7.02 -20.92 -15.37
CA PHE A 418 6.41 -19.76 -15.99
C PHE A 418 6.59 -19.84 -17.51
N MET A 419 5.51 -19.75 -18.24
CA MET A 419 5.57 -19.73 -19.70
C MET A 419 5.72 -18.30 -20.24
N HIS A 420 5.13 -17.30 -19.58
CA HIS A 420 5.20 -15.89 -19.96
C HIS A 420 4.82 -14.96 -18.81
N VAL A 421 5.66 -13.97 -18.51
CA VAL A 421 5.22 -12.74 -17.84
C VAL A 421 6.17 -11.61 -18.25
N ASN A 422 5.66 -10.58 -18.93
CA ASN A 422 6.30 -9.27 -19.15
C ASN A 422 7.79 -9.30 -19.53
N ASP A 423 8.17 -10.12 -20.53
CA ASP A 423 9.55 -10.26 -21.01
C ASP A 423 10.60 -10.63 -19.95
N THR A 424 10.20 -10.95 -18.72
CA THR A 424 11.11 -11.39 -17.68
C THR A 424 11.31 -12.90 -17.70
N ARG A 425 12.57 -13.34 -17.51
CA ARG A 425 12.93 -14.76 -17.41
C ARG A 425 12.72 -15.22 -15.97
N PHE A 426 11.76 -16.11 -15.77
CA PHE A 426 11.53 -16.72 -14.46
C PHE A 426 12.12 -18.13 -14.47
N PRO A 427 13.18 -18.38 -13.65
CA PRO A 427 13.72 -19.74 -13.51
C PRO A 427 12.71 -20.68 -12.85
N SER A 428 12.87 -22.01 -13.05
CA SER A 428 12.09 -23.01 -12.32
C SER A 428 12.32 -22.92 -10.80
N ALA A 429 11.42 -23.48 -10.00
CA ALA A 429 11.48 -23.40 -8.54
C ALA A 429 12.87 -23.72 -7.96
N ILE A 430 13.55 -24.74 -8.49
CA ILE A 430 14.87 -25.13 -7.99
C ILE A 430 15.95 -24.05 -8.22
N GLN A 431 15.85 -23.28 -9.30
CA GLN A 431 16.84 -22.24 -9.62
C GLN A 431 16.77 -21.06 -8.63
N TYR A 432 15.59 -20.79 -8.07
CA TYR A 432 15.43 -19.79 -7.00
C TYR A 432 15.96 -20.29 -5.64
N ALA A 433 16.00 -21.62 -5.45
CA ALA A 433 16.37 -22.24 -4.18
C ALA A 433 17.86 -22.60 -4.07
N LEU A 434 18.72 -22.33 -5.09
CA LEU A 434 20.10 -22.84 -5.16
C LEU A 434 21.00 -22.40 -4.00
N SER A 435 20.75 -21.25 -3.39
CA SER A 435 21.50 -20.75 -2.24
C SER A 435 20.93 -21.22 -0.89
N ASP A 436 19.76 -21.85 -0.89
CA ASP A 436 19.06 -22.30 0.31
C ASP A 436 18.84 -23.82 0.28
N GLU A 437 19.68 -24.55 1.03
CA GLU A 437 19.60 -26.01 1.12
C GLU A 437 18.25 -26.48 1.70
N VAL A 438 17.68 -25.73 2.66
CA VAL A 438 16.41 -26.09 3.29
C VAL A 438 15.28 -26.03 2.26
N MET A 439 15.23 -24.94 1.49
CA MET A 439 14.27 -24.77 0.41
C MET A 439 14.45 -25.83 -0.69
N MET A 440 15.68 -26.05 -1.13
CA MET A 440 16.00 -27.11 -2.11
C MET A 440 15.47 -28.48 -1.65
N ARG A 441 15.82 -28.89 -0.44
CA ARG A 441 15.40 -30.17 0.11
C ARG A 441 13.88 -30.26 0.28
N LEU A 442 13.23 -29.14 0.62
CA LEU A 442 11.76 -29.05 0.70
C LEU A 442 11.12 -29.38 -0.66
N LEU A 443 11.60 -28.77 -1.74
CA LEU A 443 11.11 -29.03 -3.11
C LEU A 443 11.40 -30.47 -3.55
N LEU A 444 12.62 -30.96 -3.32
CA LEU A 444 13.06 -32.31 -3.69
C LEU A 444 12.30 -33.39 -2.92
N ASN A 445 12.04 -33.21 -1.63
CA ASN A 445 11.24 -34.11 -0.81
C ASN A 445 9.82 -34.23 -1.32
N ASN A 446 9.26 -33.16 -1.89
CA ASN A 446 7.92 -33.12 -2.46
C ASN A 446 7.86 -33.47 -3.96
N GLY A 447 8.94 -34.06 -4.51
CA GLY A 447 8.91 -34.71 -5.80
C GLY A 447 9.29 -33.86 -6.99
N TYR A 448 10.14 -32.86 -6.78
CA TYR A 448 10.79 -32.17 -7.89
C TYR A 448 11.56 -33.17 -8.76
N LYS A 449 11.39 -33.09 -10.07
CA LYS A 449 12.01 -34.00 -11.05
C LYS A 449 13.47 -33.59 -11.27
N VAL A 450 14.36 -34.20 -10.49
CA VAL A 450 15.79 -33.86 -10.49
C VAL A 450 16.46 -34.16 -11.83
N GLU A 451 15.94 -35.13 -12.55
CA GLU A 451 16.43 -35.54 -13.88
C GLU A 451 16.49 -34.37 -14.85
N MET A 452 15.55 -33.42 -14.73
CA MET A 452 15.47 -32.22 -15.58
C MET A 452 16.66 -31.28 -15.39
N CYS A 453 17.32 -31.31 -14.23
CA CYS A 453 18.54 -30.52 -13.96
C CYS A 453 19.73 -31.01 -14.77
N PHE A 454 19.71 -32.25 -15.22
CA PHE A 454 20.80 -32.90 -15.97
C PHE A 454 20.44 -33.13 -17.44
N ASP A 455 19.24 -32.76 -17.85
CA ASP A 455 18.84 -32.78 -19.25
C ASP A 455 19.45 -31.55 -19.94
N CYS A 456 20.54 -31.76 -20.67
CA CYS A 456 21.23 -30.73 -21.41
C CYS A 456 21.67 -31.23 -22.78
N MET A 457 21.80 -30.32 -23.74
CA MET A 457 22.22 -30.61 -25.11
C MET A 457 23.76 -30.76 -25.27
N HIS A 458 24.52 -30.75 -24.17
CA HIS A 458 25.95 -30.97 -24.19
C HIS A 458 26.23 -32.46 -24.24
N GLY A 459 26.69 -32.96 -25.40
CA GLY A 459 27.05 -34.37 -25.53
C GLY A 459 28.25 -34.78 -24.63
N ASP A 460 28.41 -36.09 -24.43
CA ASP A 460 29.53 -36.71 -23.68
C ASP A 460 30.88 -36.49 -24.33
N ILE A 461 30.95 -35.90 -25.52
CA ILE A 461 32.14 -35.78 -26.36
C ILE A 461 32.55 -34.29 -26.46
N PHE A 462 33.78 -34.00 -26.18
CA PHE A 462 34.47 -32.76 -26.54
C PHE A 462 34.41 -32.55 -28.06
N GLY A 463 33.35 -31.96 -28.56
CA GLY A 463 33.15 -31.69 -29.97
C GLY A 463 32.62 -30.27 -30.19
N ASN A 464 33.46 -29.47 -30.80
CA ASN A 464 33.32 -28.06 -31.15
C ASN A 464 32.18 -27.71 -32.14
N THR A 465 30.99 -28.16 -31.97
CA THR A 465 29.88 -27.67 -32.80
C THR A 465 28.59 -27.58 -32.00
N PHE A 466 28.48 -26.55 -31.21
CA PHE A 466 27.17 -26.10 -30.78
C PHE A 466 26.58 -25.26 -31.93
N VAL A 467 25.79 -25.84 -32.76
CA VAL A 467 24.92 -25.13 -33.68
C VAL A 467 23.65 -24.85 -32.89
N TRP A 468 23.42 -23.60 -32.58
CA TRP A 468 22.08 -23.14 -32.23
C TRP A 468 21.19 -23.48 -33.44
N SER A 469 20.46 -24.58 -33.38
CA SER A 469 19.34 -24.77 -34.30
C SER A 469 18.45 -23.57 -34.09
N GLU A 470 18.25 -22.79 -35.14
CA GLU A 470 17.23 -21.75 -35.22
C GLU A 470 15.93 -22.42 -34.76
N ILE A 471 15.51 -22.08 -33.54
CA ILE A 471 14.22 -22.55 -33.02
C ILE A 471 13.24 -21.71 -33.81
N GLU A 472 12.48 -22.36 -34.70
CA GLU A 472 11.37 -21.77 -35.39
C GLU A 472 10.52 -21.03 -34.35
N GLU A 473 10.48 -19.71 -34.46
CA GLU A 473 9.59 -18.85 -33.70
C GLU A 473 8.17 -19.18 -34.19
N GLU A 474 7.44 -20.03 -33.48
CA GLU A 474 6.00 -20.11 -33.63
C GLU A 474 5.43 -18.77 -33.13
N GLU A 475 5.15 -17.88 -34.08
CA GLU A 475 4.39 -16.67 -33.85
C GLU A 475 2.99 -17.02 -33.39
N LEU A 476 2.73 -16.89 -32.09
CA LEU A 476 1.38 -16.84 -31.58
C LEU A 476 0.75 -15.48 -31.99
N PRO A 477 -0.43 -15.47 -32.62
CA PRO A 477 -1.03 -14.26 -33.14
C PRO A 477 -1.34 -13.29 -31.99
N GLY A 478 -0.66 -12.14 -31.99
CA GLY A 478 -0.95 -11.00 -31.09
C GLY A 478 0.09 -10.68 -30.04
N TRP A 479 1.16 -11.47 -29.91
CA TRP A 479 2.24 -11.19 -28.94
C TRP A 479 3.57 -11.17 -29.67
N THR A 480 4.24 -10.04 -29.67
CA THR A 480 5.59 -9.93 -30.19
C THR A 480 6.55 -10.70 -29.30
N SER A 481 6.93 -11.88 -29.81
CA SER A 481 8.16 -12.63 -29.59
C SER A 481 9.03 -12.26 -28.38
N CYS A 482 8.88 -12.99 -27.29
CA CYS A 482 10.01 -13.45 -26.50
C CYS A 482 9.57 -14.65 -25.68
N ILE A 483 9.45 -15.82 -26.30
CA ILE A 483 9.41 -17.09 -25.56
C ILE A 483 10.78 -17.25 -24.91
N ILE A 484 10.87 -16.92 -23.64
CA ILE A 484 12.08 -17.15 -22.87
C ILE A 484 11.96 -18.57 -22.32
N LYS A 485 12.50 -19.54 -23.05
CA LYS A 485 12.76 -20.85 -22.50
C LYS A 485 13.65 -20.69 -21.27
N ASP A 486 13.27 -21.32 -20.17
CA ASP A 486 14.17 -21.46 -19.02
C ASP A 486 15.53 -21.94 -19.54
N ASN A 487 16.59 -21.25 -19.16
CA ASN A 487 17.93 -21.75 -19.50
C ASN A 487 18.09 -23.14 -18.89
N PRO A 488 18.62 -24.12 -19.62
CA PRO A 488 18.91 -25.42 -19.04
C PRO A 488 19.68 -25.25 -17.73
N PHE A 489 19.35 -26.04 -16.74
CA PHE A 489 19.93 -25.90 -15.40
C PHE A 489 21.47 -25.87 -15.41
N CYS A 490 22.09 -26.70 -16.25
CA CYS A 490 23.56 -26.75 -16.36
C CYS A 490 24.16 -25.43 -16.93
N GLU A 491 23.43 -24.73 -17.80
CA GLU A 491 23.83 -23.40 -18.29
C GLU A 491 23.75 -22.36 -17.17
N PHE A 492 22.64 -22.38 -16.43
CA PHE A 492 22.39 -21.45 -15.34
C PHE A 492 23.41 -21.61 -14.20
N ILE A 493 23.63 -22.85 -13.71
CA ILE A 493 24.50 -23.10 -12.54
C ILE A 493 26.00 -22.90 -12.86
N THR A 494 26.40 -22.99 -14.13
CA THR A 494 27.81 -22.84 -14.55
C THR A 494 28.21 -21.42 -14.91
N VAL A 495 27.30 -20.41 -14.83
CA VAL A 495 27.67 -19.00 -15.03
C VAL A 495 28.67 -18.53 -13.95
N PRO A 496 29.55 -17.56 -14.26
CA PRO A 496 30.63 -17.18 -13.36
C PRO A 496 30.22 -16.86 -11.92
N TRP A 497 29.10 -16.16 -11.74
CA TRP A 497 28.62 -15.76 -10.40
C TRP A 497 27.93 -16.88 -9.61
N MET A 498 27.44 -17.95 -10.27
CA MET A 498 26.82 -19.12 -9.62
C MET A 498 27.81 -20.28 -9.43
N LYS A 499 28.96 -20.23 -10.07
CA LYS A 499 29.92 -21.34 -10.12
C LYS A 499 30.36 -21.85 -8.74
N HIS A 500 30.33 -20.99 -7.73
CA HIS A 500 30.66 -21.35 -6.34
C HIS A 500 29.66 -22.27 -5.67
N LEU A 501 28.42 -22.33 -6.19
CA LEU A 501 27.33 -23.18 -5.68
C LEU A 501 27.28 -24.57 -6.35
N VAL A 502 27.98 -24.76 -7.48
CA VAL A 502 27.88 -25.97 -8.29
C VAL A 502 28.13 -27.24 -7.45
N GLY A 503 29.15 -27.25 -6.64
CA GLY A 503 29.53 -28.42 -5.82
C GLY A 503 28.44 -28.79 -4.81
N SER A 504 28.00 -27.84 -3.99
CA SER A 504 27.01 -28.05 -2.95
C SER A 504 25.65 -28.45 -3.54
N VAL A 505 25.20 -27.75 -4.59
CA VAL A 505 23.92 -28.00 -5.24
C VAL A 505 23.89 -29.40 -5.87
N ILE A 506 24.90 -29.75 -6.67
CA ILE A 506 24.97 -31.07 -7.31
C ILE A 506 25.06 -32.17 -6.26
N ARG A 507 25.79 -31.95 -5.17
CA ARG A 507 25.88 -32.91 -4.07
C ARG A 507 24.50 -33.22 -3.46
N ILE A 508 23.65 -32.20 -3.31
CA ILE A 508 22.27 -32.35 -2.82
C ILE A 508 21.41 -33.10 -3.84
N LEU A 509 21.44 -32.69 -5.12
CA LEU A 509 20.61 -33.28 -6.17
C LEU A 509 20.88 -34.79 -6.36
N ILE A 510 22.14 -35.20 -6.23
CA ILE A 510 22.56 -36.60 -6.33
C ILE A 510 21.84 -37.50 -5.31
N ASP A 511 21.48 -37.01 -4.14
CA ASP A 511 20.75 -37.80 -3.12
C ASP A 511 19.36 -38.27 -3.59
N TYR A 512 18.83 -37.69 -4.65
CA TYR A 512 17.47 -37.96 -5.18
C TYR A 512 17.47 -38.70 -6.53
N MET A 513 18.67 -39.11 -7.01
CA MET A 513 18.81 -39.81 -8.30
C MET A 513 19.42 -41.21 -8.16
N ASP A 514 19.06 -42.07 -9.06
CA ASP A 514 19.65 -43.43 -9.22
C ASP A 514 20.94 -43.36 -10.08
N TYR A 515 20.90 -42.64 -11.18
CA TYR A 515 22.01 -42.42 -12.09
C TYR A 515 22.09 -40.93 -12.47
N VAL A 516 23.28 -40.39 -12.55
CA VAL A 516 23.52 -38.97 -12.85
C VAL A 516 24.35 -38.82 -14.12
N PRO A 517 23.75 -38.40 -15.24
CA PRO A 517 24.48 -38.10 -16.46
C PRO A 517 25.12 -36.70 -16.33
N LEU A 518 26.42 -36.64 -16.10
CA LEU A 518 27.15 -35.36 -16.10
C LEU A 518 27.60 -35.01 -17.51
N CYS A 519 27.18 -33.85 -18.03
CA CYS A 519 27.76 -33.32 -19.24
C CYS A 519 29.20 -32.79 -19.02
N ALA A 520 29.99 -32.68 -20.07
CA ALA A 520 31.38 -32.22 -20.02
C ALA A 520 31.53 -30.84 -19.34
N LYS A 521 30.59 -29.91 -19.60
CA LYS A 521 30.58 -28.57 -19.03
C LYS A 521 30.40 -28.58 -17.50
N LEU A 522 29.41 -29.36 -17.03
CA LEU A 522 29.11 -29.47 -15.61
C LEU A 522 30.26 -30.21 -14.89
N LYS A 523 30.80 -31.25 -15.49
CA LYS A 523 31.98 -32.00 -14.96
C LYS A 523 33.19 -31.07 -14.79
N SER A 524 33.52 -30.28 -15.81
CA SER A 524 34.62 -29.32 -15.72
C SER A 524 34.42 -28.25 -14.63
N ALA A 525 33.17 -27.81 -14.41
CA ALA A 525 32.84 -26.91 -13.33
C ALA A 525 32.96 -27.55 -11.94
N LEU A 526 32.64 -28.85 -11.83
CA LEU A 526 32.72 -29.60 -10.58
C LEU A 526 34.16 -29.97 -10.17
N GLU A 527 35.04 -30.25 -11.12
CA GLU A 527 36.43 -30.68 -10.87
C GLU A 527 37.23 -29.69 -10.03
N VAL A 528 36.85 -28.43 -10.02
CA VAL A 528 37.49 -27.35 -9.23
C VAL A 528 36.79 -27.09 -7.88
N GLN A 529 35.72 -27.84 -7.55
CA GLN A 529 34.95 -27.68 -6.31
C GLN A 529 35.49 -28.61 -5.19
N LYS A 530 35.32 -28.16 -3.94
CA LYS A 530 35.73 -28.93 -2.75
C LYS A 530 34.91 -30.23 -2.57
N GLU A 531 33.69 -30.28 -3.06
CA GLU A 531 32.80 -31.43 -3.00
C GLU A 531 33.11 -32.50 -4.06
N TRP A 532 33.97 -32.20 -5.03
CA TRP A 532 34.27 -33.10 -6.15
C TRP A 532 34.74 -34.50 -5.74
N PRO A 533 35.66 -34.68 -4.76
CA PRO A 533 36.10 -36.04 -4.36
C PRO A 533 34.94 -36.91 -3.89
N GLU A 534 34.00 -36.35 -3.12
CA GLU A 534 32.82 -37.05 -2.63
C GLU A 534 31.85 -37.37 -3.77
N ILE A 535 31.55 -36.36 -4.61
CA ILE A 535 30.67 -36.50 -5.77
C ILE A 535 31.21 -37.58 -6.70
N ARG A 536 32.51 -37.58 -6.99
CA ARG A 536 33.20 -38.56 -7.82
C ARG A 536 33.04 -39.96 -7.24
N GLN A 537 33.29 -40.14 -5.94
CA GLN A 537 33.13 -41.41 -5.25
C GLN A 537 31.70 -41.96 -5.40
N ILE A 538 30.67 -41.07 -5.32
CA ILE A 538 29.29 -41.47 -5.50
C ILE A 538 28.98 -41.88 -6.95
N LEU A 539 29.58 -41.19 -7.94
CA LEU A 539 29.35 -41.49 -9.37
C LEU A 539 30.06 -42.76 -9.83
N GLU A 540 31.25 -43.04 -9.30
CA GLU A 540 32.07 -44.23 -9.67
C GLU A 540 31.59 -45.53 -8.97
N ASN A 541 30.81 -45.40 -7.89
CA ASN A 541 30.33 -46.58 -7.14
C ASN A 541 28.84 -46.83 -7.37
N PRO A 542 28.39 -48.10 -7.40
CA PRO A 542 26.99 -48.41 -7.51
C PRO A 542 26.19 -47.91 -6.29
N ARG A 543 25.05 -47.36 -6.53
CA ARG A 543 24.12 -46.93 -5.47
C ARG A 543 23.67 -48.08 -4.60
N SER A 544 23.51 -47.85 -3.29
CA SER A 544 23.02 -48.89 -2.39
C SER A 544 21.61 -49.37 -2.83
N LEU A 545 21.36 -50.68 -2.69
CA LEU A 545 20.05 -51.26 -2.99
C LEU A 545 18.92 -50.55 -2.22
N LYS A 546 19.17 -50.15 -0.98
CA LYS A 546 18.24 -49.40 -0.14
C LYS A 546 17.83 -48.08 -0.80
N HIS A 547 18.78 -47.35 -1.37
CA HIS A 547 18.55 -46.10 -2.08
C HIS A 547 17.74 -46.31 -3.37
N LEU A 548 18.13 -47.30 -4.19
CA LEU A 548 17.42 -47.62 -5.42
C LEU A 548 15.97 -48.07 -5.17
N CYS A 549 15.74 -48.86 -4.12
CA CYS A 549 14.41 -49.25 -3.70
C CYS A 549 13.56 -48.03 -3.28
N ARG A 550 14.11 -47.11 -2.53
CA ARG A 550 13.43 -45.87 -2.15
C ARG A 550 12.92 -45.11 -3.39
N LEU A 551 13.81 -44.86 -4.33
CA LEU A 551 13.47 -44.11 -5.55
C LEU A 551 12.41 -44.85 -6.37
N LYS A 552 12.54 -46.18 -6.51
CA LYS A 552 11.56 -46.99 -7.24
C LYS A 552 10.20 -46.98 -6.58
N ILE A 553 10.12 -47.14 -5.25
CA ILE A 553 8.86 -47.12 -4.50
C ILE A 553 8.19 -45.73 -4.64
N ARG A 554 8.97 -44.64 -4.50
CA ARG A 554 8.43 -43.26 -4.68
C ARG A 554 7.85 -43.06 -6.08
N ARG A 555 8.54 -43.53 -7.14
CA ARG A 555 8.02 -43.46 -8.52
C ARG A 555 6.72 -44.28 -8.68
N CYS A 556 6.60 -45.43 -8.01
CA CYS A 556 5.39 -46.26 -8.05
C CYS A 556 4.21 -45.66 -7.28
N LEU A 557 4.46 -45.03 -6.14
CA LEU A 557 3.42 -44.37 -5.34
C LEU A 557 2.87 -43.10 -6.03
N GLY A 558 3.70 -42.42 -6.79
CA GLY A 558 3.35 -41.16 -7.42
C GLY A 558 3.37 -39.95 -6.45
N LEU A 559 3.46 -38.76 -7.02
CA LEU A 559 3.61 -37.54 -6.26
C LEU A 559 2.40 -37.19 -5.38
N GLN A 560 1.19 -37.43 -5.87
CA GLN A 560 -0.05 -37.14 -5.13
C GLN A 560 -0.14 -37.87 -3.80
N GLN A 561 0.28 -39.16 -3.78
CA GLN A 561 0.29 -39.92 -2.53
C GLN A 561 1.43 -39.54 -1.60
N LEU A 562 2.59 -39.16 -2.16
CA LEU A 562 3.75 -38.74 -1.36
C LEU A 562 3.58 -37.36 -0.69
N CYS A 563 2.88 -36.44 -1.35
CA CYS A 563 2.67 -35.09 -0.84
C CYS A 563 1.52 -34.99 0.18
N GLN A 564 0.65 -36.02 0.27
CA GLN A 564 -0.45 -36.05 1.22
C GLN A 564 -0.09 -36.87 2.47
N PRO A 565 0.14 -36.28 3.63
CA PRO A 565 0.49 -37.00 4.86
C PRO A 565 -0.51 -38.09 5.22
N ALA A 566 -1.81 -37.82 5.09
CA ALA A 566 -2.88 -38.74 5.35
C ALA A 566 -2.90 -40.00 4.42
N SER A 567 -2.37 -39.85 3.21
CA SER A 567 -2.24 -40.96 2.26
C SER A 567 -1.08 -41.90 2.63
N MET A 568 0.04 -41.31 3.11
CA MET A 568 1.18 -42.10 3.57
C MET A 568 0.91 -42.85 4.87
N GLU A 569 0.14 -42.29 5.80
CA GLU A 569 -0.24 -42.92 7.06
C GLU A 569 -1.14 -44.16 6.83
N LYS A 570 -1.93 -44.17 5.76
CA LYS A 570 -2.79 -45.31 5.38
C LYS A 570 -2.02 -46.49 4.77
N LEU A 571 -0.76 -46.28 4.38
CA LEU A 571 0.04 -47.38 3.84
C LEU A 571 0.41 -48.37 4.96
N PRO A 572 0.31 -49.68 4.71
CA PRO A 572 0.66 -50.70 5.70
C PRO A 572 2.19 -50.87 5.82
N LEU A 573 2.88 -49.79 6.10
CA LEU A 573 4.33 -49.71 6.24
C LEU A 573 4.74 -49.26 7.64
N PRO A 574 5.81 -49.82 8.23
CA PRO A 574 6.34 -49.33 9.48
C PRO A 574 6.69 -47.84 9.41
N PRO A 575 6.49 -47.07 10.49
CA PRO A 575 6.76 -45.63 10.49
C PRO A 575 8.17 -45.26 10.06
N ILE A 576 9.16 -46.10 10.37
CA ILE A 576 10.56 -45.90 9.98
C ILE A 576 10.73 -45.93 8.45
N ILE A 577 9.96 -46.82 7.77
CA ILE A 577 9.99 -46.94 6.31
C ILE A 577 9.22 -45.77 5.68
N GLN A 578 8.07 -45.39 6.25
CA GLN A 578 7.35 -44.21 5.79
C GLN A 578 8.23 -42.93 5.88
N ARG A 579 8.90 -42.71 7.00
CA ARG A 579 9.87 -41.60 7.17
C ARG A 579 11.01 -41.67 6.17
N TYR A 580 11.53 -42.88 5.91
CA TYR A 580 12.59 -43.09 4.93
C TYR A 580 12.13 -42.79 3.50
N LEU A 581 10.92 -43.20 3.12
CA LEU A 581 10.33 -42.90 1.80
C LEU A 581 10.09 -41.39 1.60
N LEU A 582 9.77 -40.69 2.66
CA LEU A 582 9.57 -39.22 2.65
C LEU A 582 10.85 -38.42 2.75
N PHE A 583 12.02 -39.02 2.73
CA PHE A 583 13.31 -38.35 2.96
C PHE A 583 13.34 -37.54 4.25
N LYS A 584 12.67 -37.98 5.32
CA LYS A 584 12.63 -37.24 6.59
C LYS A 584 13.99 -37.09 7.25
N GLU A 585 14.99 -37.88 6.90
CA GLU A 585 16.38 -37.70 7.31
C GLU A 585 17.01 -36.41 6.71
N TYR A 586 16.45 -35.90 5.62
CA TYR A 586 16.88 -34.66 4.95
C TYR A 586 15.90 -33.51 5.18
N ASP A 587 14.93 -33.67 6.06
CA ASP A 587 13.97 -32.63 6.42
C ASP A 587 14.58 -31.66 7.44
N LEU A 588 15.38 -30.74 6.96
CA LEU A 588 16.07 -29.75 7.79
C LEU A 588 15.09 -28.77 8.43
N TYR A 589 13.96 -28.48 7.77
CA TYR A 589 12.93 -27.59 8.29
C TYR A 589 12.25 -28.15 9.55
N GLY A 590 11.90 -29.44 9.55
CA GLY A 590 11.28 -30.10 10.70
C GLY A 590 12.24 -30.33 11.87
N GLN A 591 13.57 -30.32 11.63
CA GLN A 591 14.57 -30.45 12.68
C GLN A 591 14.87 -29.12 13.40
N GLY A 592 14.78 -28.00 12.70
CA GLY A 592 15.03 -26.66 13.25
C GLY A 592 14.02 -26.23 14.33
N LEU A 593 12.78 -26.72 14.26
CA LEU A 593 11.74 -26.47 15.27
C LEU A 593 11.92 -27.25 16.58
N LYS A 594 12.86 -28.20 16.64
CA LYS A 594 13.19 -28.96 17.88
C LYS A 594 14.41 -28.41 18.59
N LEU A 595 15.10 -27.43 18.04
CA LEU A 595 16.31 -26.81 18.61
C LEU A 595 16.06 -25.37 19.14
N ALA A 596 14.84 -24.87 19.02
CA ALA A 596 14.35 -23.63 19.62
C ALA A 596 13.25 -23.96 20.64
#